data_9eede40119c7df8b5eafeb7c45a87b95
#
_entry.id   9eede40119c7df8b5eafeb7c45a87b95
#
_cell.length_a   1.000
_cell.length_b   1.000
_cell.length_c   1.000
_cell.angle_alpha   90.00
_cell.angle_beta   90.00
_cell.angle_gamma   90.00
#
_symmetry.space_group_name_H-M   'P 1'
#
loop_
_entity.id
_entity.type
_entity.pdbx_description
1 polymer ?
#
loop_
_entity_poly.entity_id
_entity_poly.type
_entity_poly.pdbx_seq_one_letter_code
_entity_poly.pdbx_strand_id
1 'polypeptide(L)'
;MSANAIELDRVTLARGGHVVLSDVSAAIRPGEFIGVFGPNGAGKTTLLHAILGLLRPTAGEVRVFGAKPARGNRDAGYLPQQRASVAGLRLRGWDFVASAVRGERWGIALPGRDGALEVDRAMAMVEAAALANRPLCELSGGEVQRLFLAQALLGRPKLLLLDEPLVSLDPHFQQTIVALVKGIQHSEGMTVLFTAHELNPLLDAMDRVLYLGQGHAALGAVDEVITAEVLSRLYGTPIDVLRVKDRIVVVSGQGVIETEAHRHDA
;
A
#
# COMPACT_ATOMS: atom_id res chain seq x y z
N MET A 1 12.86 -4.82 24.39
CA MET A 1 12.36 -3.75 23.48
C MET A 1 11.82 -4.48 22.26
N SER A 2 10.54 -4.28 21.93
CA SER A 2 9.95 -4.92 20.75
C SER A 2 10.64 -4.38 19.49
N ALA A 3 11.09 -5.27 18.60
CA ALA A 3 11.69 -4.87 17.33
C ALA A 3 10.68 -4.09 16.50
N ASN A 4 11.13 -3.04 15.77
CA ASN A 4 10.28 -2.33 14.82
C ASN A 4 9.76 -3.28 13.74
N ALA A 5 8.57 -3.02 13.21
CA ALA A 5 8.06 -3.74 12.05
C ALA A 5 8.89 -3.44 10.80
N ILE A 6 9.24 -2.15 10.64
CA ILE A 6 10.14 -1.70 9.57
C ILE A 6 11.14 -0.71 10.16
N GLU A 7 12.41 -0.88 9.81
CA GLU A 7 13.48 0.04 10.16
C GLU A 7 14.28 0.38 8.91
N LEU A 8 14.38 1.67 8.63
CA LEU A 8 15.21 2.25 7.60
C LEU A 8 16.35 3.00 8.30
N ASP A 9 17.59 2.60 8.05
CA ASP A 9 18.78 3.29 8.59
C ASP A 9 19.60 3.85 7.44
N ARG A 10 19.52 5.17 7.24
CA ARG A 10 20.20 5.95 6.20
C ARG A 10 20.11 5.32 4.80
N VAL A 11 18.90 4.90 4.47
CA VAL A 11 18.62 4.14 3.25
C VAL A 11 18.67 5.04 2.03
N THR A 12 19.49 4.64 1.05
CA THR A 12 19.50 5.22 -0.29
C THR A 12 19.00 4.17 -1.28
N LEU A 13 17.98 4.53 -2.07
CA LEU A 13 17.40 3.67 -3.10
C LEU A 13 17.60 4.30 -4.48
N ALA A 14 18.01 3.46 -5.44
CA ALA A 14 18.15 3.86 -6.84
C ALA A 14 17.33 2.94 -7.75
N ARG A 15 16.78 3.48 -8.84
CA ARG A 15 16.07 2.75 -9.88
C ARG A 15 16.50 3.24 -11.25
N GLY A 16 16.90 2.33 -12.13
CA GLY A 16 17.39 2.70 -13.48
C GLY A 16 18.60 3.63 -13.47
N GLY A 17 19.48 3.51 -12.46
CA GLY A 17 20.67 4.36 -12.31
C GLY A 17 20.43 5.73 -11.65
N HIS A 18 19.18 6.08 -11.35
CA HIS A 18 18.81 7.35 -10.70
C HIS A 18 18.50 7.12 -9.22
N VAL A 19 19.06 7.96 -8.34
CA VAL A 19 18.71 7.96 -6.92
C VAL A 19 17.28 8.49 -6.78
N VAL A 20 16.44 7.69 -6.11
CA VAL A 20 15.02 8.01 -5.87
C VAL A 20 14.79 8.45 -4.42
N LEU A 21 15.47 7.79 -3.47
CA LEU A 21 15.48 8.17 -2.05
C LEU A 21 16.94 8.23 -1.58
N SER A 22 17.28 9.22 -0.77
CA SER A 22 18.65 9.47 -0.30
C SER A 22 18.65 9.69 1.22
N ASP A 23 19.45 8.90 1.92
CA ASP A 23 19.70 9.01 3.37
C ASP A 23 18.42 9.03 4.23
N VAL A 24 17.45 8.16 3.88
CA VAL A 24 16.16 8.07 4.59
C VAL A 24 16.30 7.19 5.82
N SER A 25 15.92 7.75 6.98
CA SER A 25 15.81 7.01 8.24
C SER A 25 14.39 7.09 8.79
N ALA A 26 13.81 5.93 9.10
CA ALA A 26 12.45 5.83 9.62
C ALA A 26 12.27 4.54 10.43
N ALA A 27 11.43 4.60 11.46
CA ALA A 27 11.06 3.45 12.27
C ALA A 27 9.54 3.35 12.39
N ILE A 28 8.99 2.21 11.97
CA ILE A 28 7.56 1.89 12.02
C ILE A 28 7.36 0.78 13.03
N ARG A 29 6.43 0.98 13.96
CA ARG A 29 6.15 0.01 15.03
C ARG A 29 5.21 -1.09 14.52
N PRO A 30 5.24 -2.27 15.13
CA PRO A 30 4.25 -3.31 14.87
C PRO A 30 2.83 -2.79 15.15
N GLY A 31 1.90 -3.14 14.25
CA GLY A 31 0.50 -2.77 14.37
C GLY A 31 0.15 -1.34 13.93
N GLU A 32 1.10 -0.51 13.47
CA GLU A 32 0.80 0.83 12.96
C GLU A 32 0.20 0.77 11.55
N PHE A 33 -0.75 1.68 11.28
CA PHE A 33 -1.24 1.99 9.93
C PHE A 33 -0.55 3.26 9.43
N ILE A 34 0.31 3.13 8.43
CA ILE A 34 1.09 4.23 7.86
C ILE A 34 0.55 4.59 6.48
N GLY A 35 0.10 5.83 6.31
CA GLY A 35 -0.16 6.42 4.99
C GLY A 35 1.17 6.84 4.34
N VAL A 36 1.45 6.36 3.14
CA VAL A 36 2.67 6.72 2.39
C VAL A 36 2.29 7.62 1.22
N PHE A 37 2.72 8.87 1.27
CA PHE A 37 2.35 9.91 0.31
C PHE A 37 3.56 10.49 -0.40
N GLY A 38 3.30 11.29 -1.41
CA GLY A 38 4.28 12.01 -2.20
C GLY A 38 3.93 12.01 -3.68
N PRO A 39 4.54 12.92 -4.47
CA PRO A 39 4.28 13.05 -5.90
C PRO A 39 4.61 11.78 -6.69
N ASN A 40 4.18 11.75 -7.95
CA ASN A 40 4.56 10.68 -8.87
C ASN A 40 6.08 10.65 -9.02
N GLY A 41 6.66 9.46 -8.95
CA GLY A 41 8.11 9.29 -8.99
C GLY A 41 8.85 9.54 -7.67
N ALA A 42 8.18 9.95 -6.58
CA ALA A 42 8.82 10.18 -5.26
C ALA A 42 9.43 8.93 -4.62
N GLY A 43 9.17 7.73 -5.18
CA GLY A 43 9.77 6.50 -4.69
C GLY A 43 8.87 5.62 -3.84
N LYS A 44 7.56 5.87 -3.78
CA LYS A 44 6.59 5.06 -3.00
C LYS A 44 6.73 3.56 -3.30
N THR A 45 6.49 3.15 -4.54
CA THR A 45 6.66 1.74 -5.00
C THR A 45 8.09 1.24 -4.81
N THR A 46 9.11 2.09 -5.02
CA THR A 46 10.52 1.73 -4.85
C THR A 46 10.83 1.39 -3.40
N LEU A 47 10.28 2.14 -2.46
CA LEU A 47 10.37 1.87 -1.02
C LEU A 47 9.69 0.55 -0.67
N LEU A 48 8.46 0.31 -1.16
CA LEU A 48 7.76 -0.96 -0.93
C LEU A 48 8.57 -2.15 -1.48
N HIS A 49 9.19 -2.00 -2.66
CA HIS A 49 10.05 -3.04 -3.23
C HIS A 49 11.31 -3.30 -2.38
N ALA A 50 11.88 -2.26 -1.75
CA ALA A 50 13.01 -2.45 -0.85
C ALA A 50 12.58 -3.21 0.42
N ILE A 51 11.42 -2.89 1.00
CA ILE A 51 10.84 -3.58 2.16
C ILE A 51 10.52 -5.06 1.83
N LEU A 52 10.09 -5.36 0.60
CA LEU A 52 9.86 -6.72 0.12
C LEU A 52 11.14 -7.50 -0.22
N GLY A 53 12.31 -6.86 -0.18
CA GLY A 53 13.57 -7.47 -0.62
C GLY A 53 13.68 -7.68 -2.14
N LEU A 54 12.81 -7.02 -2.92
CA LEU A 54 12.84 -7.01 -4.39
C LEU A 54 13.88 -6.04 -4.94
N LEU A 55 14.22 -5.02 -4.17
CA LEU A 55 15.24 -4.01 -4.47
C LEU A 55 16.22 -3.93 -3.30
N ARG A 56 17.52 -3.93 -3.60
CA ARG A 56 18.55 -3.72 -2.57
C ARG A 56 18.88 -2.24 -2.46
N PRO A 57 19.02 -1.69 -1.24
CA PRO A 57 19.55 -0.35 -1.04
C PRO A 57 20.95 -0.23 -1.63
N THR A 58 21.27 0.95 -2.19
CA THR A 58 22.63 1.30 -2.63
C THR A 58 23.49 1.77 -1.47
N ALA A 59 22.87 2.30 -0.40
CA ALA A 59 23.50 2.61 0.88
C ALA A 59 22.47 2.44 2.01
N GLY A 60 22.98 2.30 3.25
CA GLY A 60 22.15 2.08 4.42
C GLY A 60 21.59 0.66 4.52
N GLU A 61 20.65 0.45 5.44
CA GLU A 61 20.07 -0.85 5.71
C GLU A 61 18.55 -0.76 5.90
N VAL A 62 17.84 -1.75 5.33
CA VAL A 62 16.41 -1.98 5.59
C VAL A 62 16.29 -3.23 6.44
N ARG A 63 15.47 -3.17 7.49
CA ARG A 63 15.09 -4.34 8.30
C ARG A 63 13.56 -4.43 8.39
N VAL A 64 13.06 -5.64 8.34
CA VAL A 64 11.64 -5.97 8.52
C VAL A 64 11.54 -7.01 9.64
N PHE A 65 10.85 -6.65 10.72
CA PHE A 65 10.82 -7.42 11.97
C PHE A 65 12.21 -7.84 12.46
N GLY A 66 13.17 -6.91 12.37
CA GLY A 66 14.57 -7.10 12.79
C GLY A 66 15.45 -7.90 11.82
N ALA A 67 14.91 -8.48 10.75
CA ALA A 67 15.64 -9.25 9.74
C ALA A 67 15.83 -8.47 8.44
N LYS A 68 16.87 -8.80 7.66
CA LYS A 68 17.02 -8.28 6.30
C LYS A 68 15.88 -8.78 5.41
N PRO A 69 15.26 -7.91 4.59
CA PRO A 69 14.21 -8.32 3.69
C PRO A 69 14.71 -9.37 2.69
N ALA A 70 13.91 -10.39 2.47
CA ALA A 70 14.17 -11.44 1.49
C ALA A 70 12.95 -11.64 0.59
N ARG A 71 13.19 -11.98 -0.68
CA ARG A 71 12.11 -12.34 -1.61
C ARG A 71 11.31 -13.53 -1.06
N GLY A 72 9.98 -13.46 -1.20
CA GLY A 72 9.10 -14.52 -0.71
C GLY A 72 8.94 -14.53 0.81
N ASN A 73 9.18 -13.38 1.48
CA ASN A 73 8.90 -13.25 2.90
C ASN A 73 7.41 -13.48 3.18
N ARG A 74 7.10 -14.56 3.89
CA ARG A 74 5.72 -14.95 4.22
C ARG A 74 5.05 -14.01 5.24
N ASP A 75 5.85 -13.24 5.98
CA ASP A 75 5.33 -12.24 6.92
C ASP A 75 4.82 -10.96 6.22
N ALA A 76 5.04 -10.82 4.90
CA ALA A 76 4.64 -9.65 4.14
C ALA A 76 3.64 -10.01 3.01
N GLY A 77 2.44 -9.44 3.09
CA GLY A 77 1.46 -9.42 2.01
C GLY A 77 1.66 -8.17 1.14
N TYR A 78 1.51 -8.32 -0.15
CA TYR A 78 1.68 -7.21 -1.09
C TYR A 78 0.56 -7.15 -2.12
N LEU A 79 -0.06 -6.00 -2.23
CA LEU A 79 -0.98 -5.65 -3.31
C LEU A 79 -0.29 -4.65 -4.22
N PRO A 80 0.12 -5.05 -5.43
CA PRO A 80 0.81 -4.17 -6.37
C PRO A 80 -0.15 -3.18 -7.02
N GLN A 81 0.38 -2.06 -7.47
CA GLN A 81 -0.34 -1.13 -8.34
C GLN A 81 -0.82 -1.88 -9.59
N GLN A 82 -2.13 -2.02 -9.73
CA GLN A 82 -2.71 -2.81 -10.81
C GLN A 82 -2.74 -2.02 -12.11
N ARG A 83 -2.01 -2.52 -13.11
CA ARG A 83 -2.07 -2.01 -14.48
C ARG A 83 -2.63 -3.04 -15.48
N ALA A 84 -2.72 -4.32 -15.07
CA ALA A 84 -3.26 -5.35 -15.93
C ALA A 84 -4.76 -5.53 -15.68
N SER A 85 -5.57 -5.34 -16.71
CA SER A 85 -6.99 -5.63 -16.65
C SER A 85 -7.21 -7.13 -16.52
N VAL A 86 -7.74 -7.57 -15.38
CA VAL A 86 -8.27 -8.93 -15.22
C VAL A 86 -9.73 -9.05 -15.71
N ALA A 87 -10.30 -7.94 -16.18
CA ALA A 87 -11.70 -7.83 -16.59
C ALA A 87 -12.13 -8.76 -17.74
N GLY A 88 -11.17 -9.28 -18.52
CA GLY A 88 -11.44 -10.26 -19.58
C GLY A 88 -11.38 -11.72 -19.12
N LEU A 89 -10.98 -12.01 -17.89
CA LEU A 89 -10.80 -13.37 -17.41
C LEU A 89 -12.13 -13.97 -16.95
N ARG A 90 -12.50 -15.13 -17.49
CA ARG A 90 -13.64 -15.95 -17.04
C ARG A 90 -13.29 -16.83 -15.83
N LEU A 91 -12.30 -16.43 -15.04
CA LEU A 91 -11.90 -17.12 -13.82
C LEU A 91 -12.86 -16.76 -12.69
N ARG A 92 -13.26 -17.73 -11.86
CA ARG A 92 -14.09 -17.45 -10.68
C ARG A 92 -13.28 -16.69 -9.63
N GLY A 93 -13.94 -15.87 -8.82
CA GLY A 93 -13.28 -15.12 -7.76
C GLY A 93 -12.48 -16.02 -6.81
N TRP A 94 -13.02 -17.18 -6.43
CA TRP A 94 -12.32 -18.14 -5.59
C TRP A 94 -11.05 -18.70 -6.26
N ASP A 95 -11.15 -19.12 -7.53
CA ASP A 95 -10.01 -19.65 -8.28
C ASP A 95 -8.92 -18.60 -8.47
N PHE A 96 -9.33 -17.34 -8.64
CA PHE A 96 -8.41 -16.21 -8.72
C PHE A 96 -7.63 -16.02 -7.40
N VAL A 97 -8.30 -16.02 -6.25
CA VAL A 97 -7.61 -15.94 -4.96
C VAL A 97 -6.75 -17.17 -4.73
N ALA A 98 -7.25 -18.36 -5.04
CA ALA A 98 -6.53 -19.62 -4.90
C ALA A 98 -5.25 -19.71 -5.76
N SER A 99 -5.19 -19.01 -6.89
CA SER A 99 -4.00 -18.99 -7.76
C SER A 99 -2.75 -18.44 -7.06
N ALA A 100 -2.90 -17.63 -6.02
CA ALA A 100 -1.79 -17.09 -5.22
C ALA A 100 -1.36 -18.03 -4.07
N VAL A 101 -2.16 -19.08 -3.76
CA VAL A 101 -1.77 -20.10 -2.79
C VAL A 101 -0.64 -20.93 -3.39
N ARG A 102 0.54 -20.93 -2.77
CA ARG A 102 1.72 -21.67 -3.26
C ARG A 102 2.30 -21.18 -4.61
N GLY A 103 2.26 -19.87 -4.87
CA GLY A 103 2.90 -19.26 -6.05
C GLY A 103 4.39 -19.57 -6.22
N GLU A 104 5.01 -20.26 -5.28
CA GLU A 104 6.38 -20.78 -5.29
C GLU A 104 6.52 -22.13 -6.07
N ARG A 105 5.43 -22.82 -6.39
CA ARG A 105 5.47 -24.12 -7.05
C ARG A 105 5.00 -24.06 -8.49
N TRP A 106 5.83 -24.52 -9.39
CA TRP A 106 5.46 -24.75 -10.80
C TRP A 106 4.46 -25.91 -10.93
N GLY A 107 3.38 -25.68 -11.66
CA GLY A 107 2.36 -26.69 -11.98
C GLY A 107 0.96 -26.26 -11.57
N ILE A 108 -0.07 -26.99 -12.03
CA ILE A 108 -1.47 -26.84 -11.61
C ILE A 108 -1.59 -27.47 -10.21
N ALA A 109 -1.18 -26.72 -9.19
CA ALA A 109 -1.39 -27.14 -7.82
C ALA A 109 -2.78 -26.66 -7.37
N LEU A 110 -3.79 -27.49 -7.46
CA LEU A 110 -5.03 -27.27 -6.72
C LEU A 110 -4.66 -27.11 -5.23
N PRO A 111 -5.18 -26.09 -4.54
CA PRO A 111 -4.93 -25.96 -3.11
C PRO A 111 -5.46 -27.21 -2.42
N GLY A 112 -4.61 -27.86 -1.61
CA GLY A 112 -5.10 -28.93 -0.73
C GLY A 112 -6.11 -28.36 0.26
N ARG A 113 -6.68 -29.21 1.13
CA ARG A 113 -7.71 -28.82 2.11
C ARG A 113 -7.32 -27.56 2.91
N ASP A 114 -6.07 -27.50 3.38
CA ASP A 114 -5.57 -26.35 4.15
C ASP A 114 -5.50 -25.06 3.31
N GLY A 115 -5.10 -25.18 2.04
CA GLY A 115 -5.08 -24.05 1.12
C GLY A 115 -6.48 -23.55 0.77
N ALA A 116 -7.46 -24.43 0.64
CA ALA A 116 -8.86 -24.06 0.41
C ALA A 116 -9.42 -23.29 1.62
N LEU A 117 -9.19 -23.79 2.84
CA LEU A 117 -9.59 -23.10 4.07
C LEU A 117 -8.94 -21.72 4.21
N GLU A 118 -7.70 -21.58 3.78
CA GLU A 118 -6.99 -20.30 3.80
C GLU A 118 -7.58 -19.30 2.80
N VAL A 119 -7.96 -19.76 1.59
CA VAL A 119 -8.67 -18.93 0.61
C VAL A 119 -10.01 -18.47 1.16
N ASP A 120 -10.81 -19.40 1.72
CA ASP A 120 -12.12 -19.07 2.28
C ASP A 120 -11.99 -18.05 3.43
N ARG A 121 -10.99 -18.21 4.31
CA ARG A 121 -10.67 -17.26 5.37
C ARG A 121 -10.34 -15.88 4.79
N ALA A 122 -9.40 -15.82 3.83
CA ALA A 122 -8.96 -14.56 3.25
C ALA A 122 -10.12 -13.84 2.54
N MET A 123 -10.97 -14.57 1.82
CA MET A 123 -12.17 -14.02 1.19
C MET A 123 -13.20 -13.52 2.21
N ALA A 124 -13.39 -14.23 3.32
CA ALA A 124 -14.28 -13.78 4.39
C ALA A 124 -13.78 -12.49 5.04
N MET A 125 -12.46 -12.36 5.28
CA MET A 125 -11.86 -11.16 5.86
C MET A 125 -12.07 -9.90 5.03
N VAL A 126 -12.17 -10.03 3.71
CA VAL A 126 -12.40 -8.91 2.80
C VAL A 126 -13.87 -8.82 2.36
N GLU A 127 -14.77 -9.51 3.04
CA GLU A 127 -16.23 -9.55 2.72
C GLU A 127 -16.51 -9.95 1.25
N ALA A 128 -15.69 -10.84 0.71
CA ALA A 128 -15.77 -11.29 -0.69
C ALA A 128 -16.29 -12.72 -0.86
N ALA A 129 -16.83 -13.35 0.20
CA ALA A 129 -17.33 -14.74 0.14
C ALA A 129 -18.41 -14.93 -0.94
N ALA A 130 -19.31 -13.95 -1.13
CA ALA A 130 -20.34 -13.98 -2.16
C ALA A 130 -19.78 -13.92 -3.60
N LEU A 131 -18.53 -13.50 -3.77
CA LEU A 131 -17.85 -13.37 -5.07
C LEU A 131 -17.17 -14.68 -5.49
N ALA A 132 -17.12 -15.69 -4.62
CA ALA A 132 -16.36 -16.93 -4.84
C ALA A 132 -16.70 -17.61 -6.18
N ASN A 133 -17.97 -17.68 -6.53
CA ASN A 133 -18.44 -18.37 -7.74
C ASN A 133 -18.70 -17.44 -8.93
N ARG A 134 -18.52 -16.12 -8.77
CA ARG A 134 -18.75 -15.15 -9.85
C ARG A 134 -17.50 -15.02 -10.73
N PRO A 135 -17.65 -14.96 -12.07
CA PRO A 135 -16.54 -14.69 -12.97
C PRO A 135 -15.99 -13.27 -12.78
N LEU A 136 -14.67 -13.10 -12.88
CA LEU A 136 -14.03 -11.78 -12.73
C LEU A 136 -14.56 -10.74 -13.71
N CYS A 137 -14.90 -11.15 -14.93
CA CYS A 137 -15.46 -10.27 -15.96
C CYS A 137 -16.84 -9.68 -15.62
N GLU A 138 -17.52 -10.20 -14.61
CA GLU A 138 -18.83 -9.72 -14.13
C GLU A 138 -18.71 -8.88 -12.85
N LEU A 139 -17.50 -8.70 -12.32
CA LEU A 139 -17.25 -7.98 -11.08
C LEU A 139 -16.96 -6.50 -11.34
N SER A 140 -17.42 -5.65 -10.44
CA SER A 140 -17.02 -4.23 -10.40
C SER A 140 -15.54 -4.08 -10.01
N GLY A 141 -14.94 -2.93 -10.29
CA GLY A 141 -13.57 -2.63 -9.90
C GLY A 141 -13.33 -2.80 -8.38
N GLY A 142 -14.27 -2.36 -7.55
CA GLY A 142 -14.18 -2.52 -6.10
C GLY A 142 -14.27 -3.97 -5.63
N GLU A 143 -15.13 -4.80 -6.28
CA GLU A 143 -15.22 -6.24 -6.00
C GLU A 143 -13.91 -6.96 -6.40
N VAL A 144 -13.34 -6.63 -7.55
CA VAL A 144 -12.02 -7.15 -7.99
C VAL A 144 -10.94 -6.73 -7.01
N GLN A 145 -10.96 -5.48 -6.53
CA GLN A 145 -9.99 -4.97 -5.56
C GLN A 145 -10.02 -5.76 -4.25
N ARG A 146 -11.22 -6.15 -3.75
CA ARG A 146 -11.35 -7.03 -2.58
C ARG A 146 -10.70 -8.39 -2.82
N LEU A 147 -10.84 -8.98 -4.01
CA LEU A 147 -10.18 -10.26 -4.34
C LEU A 147 -8.65 -10.15 -4.34
N PHE A 148 -8.10 -9.05 -4.85
CA PHE A 148 -6.66 -8.80 -4.77
C PHE A 148 -6.20 -8.60 -3.32
N LEU A 149 -7.00 -7.91 -2.51
CA LEU A 149 -6.72 -7.78 -1.08
C LEU A 149 -6.75 -9.14 -0.38
N ALA A 150 -7.71 -10.02 -0.73
CA ALA A 150 -7.72 -11.39 -0.25
C ALA A 150 -6.45 -12.16 -0.60
N GLN A 151 -5.94 -12.02 -1.83
CA GLN A 151 -4.64 -12.61 -2.22
C GLN A 151 -3.48 -12.11 -1.34
N ALA A 152 -3.44 -10.80 -1.06
CA ALA A 152 -2.39 -10.23 -0.23
C ALA A 152 -2.46 -10.69 1.24
N LEU A 153 -3.62 -11.18 1.70
CA LEU A 153 -3.85 -11.68 3.06
C LEU A 153 -3.62 -13.20 3.20
N LEU A 154 -3.33 -13.92 2.12
CA LEU A 154 -2.97 -15.33 2.19
C LEU A 154 -1.68 -15.52 2.97
N GLY A 155 -1.61 -16.60 3.76
CA GLY A 155 -0.44 -16.90 4.59
C GLY A 155 -0.38 -16.11 5.88
N ARG A 156 -1.40 -15.31 6.21
CA ARG A 156 -1.51 -14.50 7.46
C ARG A 156 -0.30 -13.59 7.68
N PRO A 157 -0.03 -12.67 6.75
CA PRO A 157 1.11 -11.78 6.88
C PRO A 157 0.98 -10.88 8.11
N LYS A 158 2.10 -10.48 8.71
CA LYS A 158 2.17 -9.50 9.80
C LYS A 158 2.30 -8.07 9.28
N LEU A 159 2.71 -7.94 8.02
CA LEU A 159 2.90 -6.67 7.31
C LEU A 159 2.10 -6.70 6.01
N LEU A 160 1.28 -5.69 5.77
CA LEU A 160 0.51 -5.51 4.54
C LEU A 160 0.99 -4.26 3.81
N LEU A 161 1.46 -4.44 2.60
CA LEU A 161 1.94 -3.37 1.73
C LEU A 161 0.94 -3.20 0.57
N LEU A 162 0.32 -2.03 0.49
CA LEU A 162 -0.69 -1.70 -0.51
C LEU A 162 -0.20 -0.57 -1.41
N ASP A 163 0.04 -0.88 -2.68
CA ASP A 163 0.57 0.08 -3.65
C ASP A 163 -0.56 0.70 -4.48
N GLU A 164 -0.99 1.89 -4.08
CA GLU A 164 -2.06 2.68 -4.70
C GLU A 164 -3.38 1.92 -4.89
N PRO A 165 -3.91 1.27 -3.85
CA PRO A 165 -5.08 0.40 -3.98
C PRO A 165 -6.40 1.15 -4.25
N LEU A 166 -6.43 2.48 -4.17
CA LEU A 166 -7.63 3.30 -4.37
C LEU A 166 -7.75 3.86 -5.80
N VAL A 167 -6.72 3.68 -6.63
CA VAL A 167 -6.72 4.20 -7.99
C VAL A 167 -7.88 3.62 -8.80
N SER A 168 -8.59 4.48 -9.52
CA SER A 168 -9.76 4.14 -10.36
C SER A 168 -11.01 3.67 -9.59
N LEU A 169 -11.04 3.83 -8.26
CA LEU A 169 -12.24 3.60 -7.46
C LEU A 169 -12.98 4.93 -7.22
N ASP A 170 -14.31 4.87 -7.24
CA ASP A 170 -15.11 6.02 -6.82
C ASP A 170 -14.98 6.29 -5.30
N PRO A 171 -15.30 7.51 -4.82
CA PRO A 171 -15.08 7.89 -3.43
C PRO A 171 -15.77 7.01 -2.39
N HIS A 172 -16.92 6.41 -2.73
CA HIS A 172 -17.62 5.51 -1.82
C HIS A 172 -16.86 4.19 -1.65
N PHE A 173 -16.40 3.60 -2.75
CA PHE A 173 -15.57 2.39 -2.69
C PHE A 173 -14.21 2.64 -2.06
N GLN A 174 -13.61 3.82 -2.26
CA GLN A 174 -12.36 4.20 -1.57
C GLN A 174 -12.53 4.13 -0.05
N GLN A 175 -13.57 4.76 0.49
CA GLN A 175 -13.87 4.71 1.93
C GLN A 175 -14.11 3.29 2.43
N THR A 176 -14.84 2.48 1.66
CA THR A 176 -15.11 1.08 1.99
C THR A 176 -13.80 0.26 2.09
N ILE A 177 -12.89 0.40 1.13
CA ILE A 177 -11.59 -0.32 1.14
C ILE A 177 -10.73 0.15 2.31
N VAL A 178 -10.68 1.45 2.59
CA VAL A 178 -9.91 1.99 3.72
C VAL A 178 -10.45 1.47 5.05
N ALA A 179 -11.77 1.52 5.26
CA ALA A 179 -12.41 1.01 6.47
C ALA A 179 -12.16 -0.50 6.65
N LEU A 180 -12.25 -1.27 5.56
CA LEU A 180 -11.98 -2.71 5.54
C LEU A 180 -10.52 -3.00 5.96
N VAL A 181 -9.55 -2.31 5.36
CA VAL A 181 -8.13 -2.49 5.70
C VAL A 181 -7.85 -2.09 7.15
N LYS A 182 -8.47 -0.98 7.64
CA LYS A 182 -8.35 -0.57 9.05
C LYS A 182 -8.93 -1.62 10.00
N GLY A 183 -10.09 -2.18 9.67
CA GLY A 183 -10.70 -3.27 10.44
C GLY A 183 -9.80 -4.50 10.52
N ILE A 184 -9.20 -4.91 9.39
CA ILE A 184 -8.26 -6.03 9.32
C ILE A 184 -6.99 -5.72 10.13
N GLN A 185 -6.41 -4.52 9.98
CA GLN A 185 -5.24 -4.08 10.75
C GLN A 185 -5.49 -4.22 12.25
N HIS A 186 -6.65 -3.77 12.71
CA HIS A 186 -6.99 -3.81 14.13
C HIS A 186 -7.24 -5.24 14.64
N SER A 187 -8.02 -6.04 13.90
CA SER A 187 -8.39 -7.40 14.32
C SER A 187 -7.23 -8.39 14.31
N GLU A 188 -6.30 -8.25 13.35
CA GLU A 188 -5.14 -9.14 13.18
C GLU A 188 -3.86 -8.58 13.83
N GLY A 189 -3.87 -7.34 14.35
CA GLY A 189 -2.67 -6.67 14.87
C GLY A 189 -1.60 -6.43 13.79
N MET A 190 -2.02 -6.29 12.54
CA MET A 190 -1.17 -6.22 11.36
C MET A 190 -0.59 -4.81 11.19
N THR A 191 0.66 -4.70 10.74
CA THR A 191 1.23 -3.43 10.30
C THR A 191 0.84 -3.16 8.85
N VAL A 192 0.40 -1.93 8.53
CA VAL A 192 -0.04 -1.56 7.18
C VAL A 192 0.77 -0.39 6.66
N LEU A 193 1.32 -0.51 5.45
CA LEU A 193 1.78 0.62 4.64
C LEU A 193 0.84 0.76 3.44
N PHE A 194 0.19 1.89 3.36
CA PHE A 194 -0.82 2.19 2.36
C PHE A 194 -0.37 3.39 1.52
N THR A 195 0.06 3.16 0.28
CA THR A 195 0.42 4.28 -0.60
C THR A 195 -0.84 4.86 -1.23
N ALA A 196 -0.92 6.19 -1.29
CA ALA A 196 -2.00 6.89 -1.95
C ALA A 196 -1.51 8.22 -2.55
N HIS A 197 -2.32 8.81 -3.42
CA HIS A 197 -2.10 10.15 -3.95
C HIS A 197 -2.84 11.20 -3.12
N GLU A 198 -3.97 10.84 -2.55
CA GLU A 198 -4.82 11.73 -1.76
C GLU A 198 -4.78 11.37 -0.28
N LEU A 199 -4.63 12.39 0.58
CA LEU A 199 -4.59 12.24 2.03
C LEU A 199 -5.97 11.95 2.63
N ASN A 200 -6.99 12.65 2.12
CA ASN A 200 -8.30 12.72 2.76
C ASN A 200 -8.99 11.36 2.99
N PRO A 201 -8.93 10.38 2.06
CA PRO A 201 -9.55 9.08 2.29
C PRO A 201 -8.92 8.30 3.46
N LEU A 202 -7.68 8.61 3.83
CA LEU A 202 -6.89 7.86 4.82
C LEU A 202 -6.80 8.55 6.18
N LEU A 203 -7.24 9.82 6.32
CA LEU A 203 -7.03 10.65 7.51
C LEU A 203 -7.46 9.95 8.81
N ASP A 204 -8.65 9.34 8.82
CA ASP A 204 -9.21 8.69 10.00
C ASP A 204 -8.64 7.27 10.23
N ALA A 205 -7.99 6.70 9.23
CA ALA A 205 -7.49 5.34 9.31
C ALA A 205 -6.01 5.25 9.71
N MET A 206 -5.19 6.22 9.30
CA MET A 206 -3.75 6.17 9.54
C MET A 206 -3.35 6.69 10.92
N ASP A 207 -2.38 6.02 11.53
CA ASP A 207 -1.79 6.43 12.80
C ASP A 207 -0.68 7.47 12.57
N ARG A 208 0.08 7.33 11.48
CA ARG A 208 1.18 8.23 11.09
C ARG A 208 1.27 8.33 9.57
N VAL A 209 1.96 9.37 9.12
CA VAL A 209 2.25 9.66 7.71
C VAL A 209 3.73 9.50 7.44
N LEU A 210 4.05 8.83 6.35
CA LEU A 210 5.37 8.84 5.71
C LEU A 210 5.26 9.62 4.39
N TYR A 211 5.76 10.84 4.37
CA TYR A 211 5.72 11.67 3.17
C TYR A 211 7.08 11.67 2.45
N LEU A 212 7.06 11.37 1.16
CA LEU A 212 8.25 11.28 0.31
C LEU A 212 8.28 12.46 -0.68
N GLY A 213 9.44 13.09 -0.84
CA GLY A 213 9.60 14.17 -1.83
C GLY A 213 11.08 14.50 -2.07
N GLN A 214 11.45 14.72 -3.32
CA GLN A 214 12.80 15.07 -3.78
C GLN A 214 13.92 14.22 -3.15
N GLY A 215 13.69 12.93 -3.02
CA GLY A 215 14.67 11.99 -2.46
C GLY A 215 14.69 11.94 -0.93
N HIS A 216 13.92 12.78 -0.24
CA HIS A 216 13.81 12.82 1.22
C HIS A 216 12.51 12.23 1.72
N ALA A 217 12.42 12.02 3.03
CA ALA A 217 11.23 11.51 3.70
C ALA A 217 10.99 12.24 5.03
N ALA A 218 9.72 12.36 5.42
CA ALA A 218 9.30 12.76 6.76
C ALA A 218 8.28 11.76 7.30
N LEU A 219 8.49 11.25 8.52
CA LEU A 219 7.61 10.31 9.21
C LEU A 219 7.18 10.91 10.55
N GLY A 220 5.88 11.03 10.78
CA GLY A 220 5.33 11.59 12.02
C GLY A 220 3.80 11.55 12.05
N ALA A 221 3.21 12.18 13.04
CA ALA A 221 1.77 12.42 13.08
C ALA A 221 1.35 13.31 11.88
N VAL A 222 0.07 13.20 11.49
CA VAL A 222 -0.48 14.02 10.38
C VAL A 222 -0.18 15.50 10.59
N ASP A 223 -0.41 16.01 11.80
CA ASP A 223 -0.23 17.42 12.14
C ASP A 223 1.25 17.88 12.16
N GLU A 224 2.18 16.95 12.33
CA GLU A 224 3.63 17.21 12.32
C GLU A 224 4.19 17.21 10.89
N VAL A 225 3.71 16.32 10.05
CA VAL A 225 4.26 16.12 8.69
C VAL A 225 3.52 16.96 7.65
N ILE A 226 2.18 17.05 7.74
CA ILE A 226 1.37 17.78 6.77
C ILE A 226 1.27 19.26 7.19
N THR A 227 2.40 19.93 7.04
CA THR A 227 2.56 21.38 7.29
C THR A 227 3.17 22.05 6.08
N ALA A 228 2.90 23.36 5.92
CA ALA A 228 3.49 24.14 4.81
C ALA A 228 5.02 24.08 4.84
N GLU A 229 5.64 24.12 6.01
CA GLU A 229 7.09 24.08 6.17
C GLU A 229 7.69 22.73 5.71
N VAL A 230 7.17 21.61 6.22
CA VAL A 230 7.67 20.27 5.91
C VAL A 230 7.45 19.95 4.43
N LEU A 231 6.25 20.23 3.92
CA LEU A 231 5.93 19.95 2.52
C LEU A 231 6.72 20.84 1.56
N SER A 232 6.87 22.14 1.85
CA SER A 232 7.70 23.03 1.02
C SER A 232 9.15 22.54 0.92
N ARG A 233 9.70 22.04 2.02
CA ARG A 233 11.05 21.43 2.03
C ARG A 233 11.10 20.16 1.18
N LEU A 234 10.09 19.29 1.25
CA LEU A 234 10.02 18.03 0.50
C LEU A 234 9.73 18.24 -0.99
N TYR A 235 9.04 19.31 -1.35
CA TYR A 235 8.76 19.67 -2.75
C TYR A 235 9.82 20.58 -3.37
N GLY A 236 10.61 21.29 -2.54
CA GLY A 236 11.58 22.30 -2.99
C GLY A 236 10.92 23.57 -3.55
N THR A 237 9.62 23.73 -3.34
CA THR A 237 8.81 24.90 -3.76
C THR A 237 7.84 25.26 -2.62
N PRO A 238 7.41 26.53 -2.53
CA PRO A 238 6.42 26.93 -1.55
C PRO A 238 5.12 26.13 -1.70
N ILE A 239 4.69 25.54 -0.61
CA ILE A 239 3.46 24.77 -0.49
C ILE A 239 2.61 25.36 0.61
N ASP A 240 1.33 25.58 0.33
CA ASP A 240 0.34 25.97 1.32
C ASP A 240 -0.50 24.76 1.72
N VAL A 241 -0.79 24.64 3.01
CA VAL A 241 -1.65 23.60 3.57
C VAL A 241 -2.87 24.27 4.17
N LEU A 242 -4.01 24.00 3.57
CA LEU A 242 -5.29 24.54 4.02
C LEU A 242 -6.09 23.42 4.71
N ARG A 243 -6.63 23.71 5.87
CA ARG A 243 -7.55 22.83 6.59
C ARG A 243 -8.95 23.40 6.50
N VAL A 244 -9.85 22.66 5.86
CA VAL A 244 -11.25 23.05 5.69
C VAL A 244 -12.12 21.97 6.29
N LYS A 245 -12.67 22.23 7.47
CA LYS A 245 -13.35 21.22 8.30
C LYS A 245 -12.41 20.03 8.55
N ASP A 246 -12.84 18.81 8.17
CA ASP A 246 -12.10 17.57 8.35
C ASP A 246 -11.24 17.20 7.11
N ARG A 247 -11.00 18.17 6.21
CA ARG A 247 -10.23 17.96 4.97
C ARG A 247 -8.95 18.76 4.96
N ILE A 248 -7.91 18.18 4.41
CA ILE A 248 -6.63 18.83 4.15
C ILE A 248 -6.49 19.02 2.64
N VAL A 249 -6.16 20.25 2.23
CA VAL A 249 -5.90 20.61 0.83
C VAL A 249 -4.48 21.13 0.75
N VAL A 250 -3.67 20.50 -0.09
CA VAL A 250 -2.28 20.87 -0.35
C VAL A 250 -2.24 21.64 -1.66
N VAL A 251 -1.76 22.88 -1.62
CA VAL A 251 -1.75 23.81 -2.76
C VAL A 251 -0.32 24.23 -3.06
N SER A 252 0.10 24.14 -4.32
CA SER A 252 1.34 24.77 -4.79
C SER A 252 1.03 26.05 -5.56
N GLY A 253 2.01 26.94 -5.70
CA GLY A 253 1.88 28.15 -6.50
C GLY A 253 1.53 27.91 -7.99
N GLN A 254 1.49 26.64 -8.45
CA GLN A 254 1.10 26.20 -9.79
C GLN A 254 -0.24 25.45 -9.85
N GLY A 255 -0.97 25.33 -8.74
CA GLY A 255 -2.27 24.64 -8.68
C GLY A 255 -2.44 23.74 -7.44
N VAL A 256 -3.61 23.11 -7.30
CA VAL A 256 -3.91 22.17 -6.20
C VAL A 256 -3.22 20.85 -6.50
N ILE A 257 -2.31 20.41 -5.62
CA ILE A 257 -1.49 19.19 -5.83
C ILE A 257 -2.31 17.91 -5.62
N GLU A 258 -3.37 17.94 -4.83
CA GLU A 258 -4.10 16.73 -4.39
C GLU A 258 -5.57 16.66 -4.85
N THR A 259 -5.96 17.42 -5.90
CA THR A 259 -7.34 17.40 -6.42
C THR A 259 -7.43 17.14 -7.93
N GLU A 260 -6.35 16.77 -8.60
CA GLU A 260 -6.48 16.37 -10.01
C GLU A 260 -7.01 14.93 -10.12
N ALA A 261 -8.34 14.80 -10.04
CA ALA A 261 -9.01 13.69 -10.68
C ALA A 261 -8.62 13.72 -12.17
N HIS A 262 -8.06 12.62 -12.66
CA HIS A 262 -7.73 12.45 -14.08
C HIS A 262 -8.94 12.85 -14.93
N ARG A 263 -8.87 14.00 -15.62
CA ARG A 263 -9.67 14.22 -16.79
C ARG A 263 -9.15 13.26 -17.86
N HIS A 264 -9.88 12.18 -18.08
CA HIS A 264 -9.80 11.44 -19.32
C HIS A 264 -10.35 12.34 -20.40
N ASP A 265 -9.47 12.95 -21.18
CA ASP A 265 -9.85 13.47 -22.48
C ASP A 265 -10.22 12.28 -23.37
N ALA A 266 -11.40 12.43 -24.01
CA ALA A 266 -12.05 11.47 -24.87
C ALA A 266 -11.26 11.19 -26.16
#